data_d9da91bd972a6b7f1d5030079ceff28f
#
_entry.id   d9da91bd972a6b7f1d5030079ceff28f
#
_cell.length_a   1.000
_cell.length_b   1.000
_cell.length_c   1.000
_cell.angle_alpha   90.00
_cell.angle_beta   90.00
_cell.angle_gamma   90.00
#
_symmetry.space_group_name_H-M   'P 1'
#
loop_
_entity.id
_entity.type
_entity.pdbx_description
1 polymer ?
#
loop_
_entity_poly.entity_id
_entity_poly.type
_entity_poly.pdbx_seq_one_letter_code
_entity_poly.pdbx_strand_id
1 'polypeptide(L)'
;MAKKPSYIGLLNAIANGERGGYELFKAWSDTTDDPLLKPVLDMIAVREMEHSWAFEKRLTELGFSLRPAASKDLKKQVRFLKSDASDEEKFASFGVGGKTLAKSDVPQEDGLLQILADRTIDPQTGALMGRFISEERDTGRQLIKAHRALVRRTQAVK
;
A
#
# COMPACT_ATOMS: atom_id res chain seq x y z
N MET A 1 27.20 20.77 11.64
CA MET A 1 26.38 19.58 11.33
C MET A 1 25.17 20.00 10.49
N ALA A 2 24.94 19.38 9.35
CA ALA A 2 23.75 19.65 8.56
C ALA A 2 22.49 19.27 9.36
N LYS A 3 21.47 20.14 9.36
CA LYS A 3 20.21 19.89 10.05
C LYS A 3 19.52 18.67 9.39
N LYS A 4 19.07 17.71 10.21
CA LYS A 4 18.33 16.54 9.74
C LYS A 4 17.10 17.01 8.95
N PRO A 5 16.87 16.52 7.70
CA PRO A 5 15.68 16.85 6.94
C PRO A 5 14.39 16.47 7.68
N SER A 6 13.36 17.31 7.57
CA SER A 6 12.08 17.12 8.26
C SER A 6 11.35 15.84 7.83
N TYR A 7 11.55 15.41 6.60
CA TYR A 7 10.87 14.26 5.98
C TYR A 7 11.49 12.88 6.26
N ILE A 8 12.62 12.79 6.96
CA ILE A 8 13.28 11.50 7.25
C ILE A 8 12.36 10.53 8.01
N GLY A 9 11.59 11.05 8.97
CA GLY A 9 10.61 10.23 9.70
C GLY A 9 9.54 9.64 8.79
N LEU A 10 9.07 10.41 7.82
CA LEU A 10 8.09 9.95 6.84
C LEU A 10 8.67 8.87 5.92
N LEU A 11 9.87 9.06 5.37
CA LEU A 11 10.53 8.04 4.54
C LEU A 11 10.68 6.71 5.30
N ASN A 12 11.05 6.78 6.57
CA ASN A 12 11.16 5.60 7.44
C ASN A 12 9.78 4.93 7.67
N ALA A 13 8.74 5.72 7.89
CA ALA A 13 7.38 5.21 8.08
C ALA A 13 6.86 4.54 6.81
N ILE A 14 7.07 5.14 5.63
CA ILE A 14 6.70 4.55 4.34
C ILE A 14 7.44 3.23 4.13
N ALA A 15 8.76 3.19 4.27
CA ALA A 15 9.53 1.96 4.06
C ALA A 15 9.05 0.78 4.93
N ASN A 16 8.69 1.04 6.20
CA ASN A 16 8.12 0.03 7.09
C ASN A 16 6.67 -0.33 6.72
N GLY A 17 5.85 0.66 6.37
CA GLY A 17 4.45 0.47 5.96
C GLY A 17 4.36 -0.41 4.72
N GLU A 18 5.17 -0.10 3.69
CA GLU A 18 5.22 -0.86 2.43
C GLU A 18 5.70 -2.30 2.63
N ARG A 19 6.67 -2.52 3.51
CA ARG A 19 7.08 -3.89 3.87
C ARG A 19 5.93 -4.67 4.50
N GLY A 20 5.16 -4.03 5.38
CA GLY A 20 3.93 -4.59 5.94
C GLY A 20 2.88 -4.85 4.86
N GLY A 21 2.69 -3.93 3.91
CA GLY A 21 1.80 -4.10 2.77
C GLY A 21 2.15 -5.33 1.93
N TYR A 22 3.44 -5.53 1.63
CA TYR A 22 3.91 -6.75 0.98
C TYR A 22 3.46 -8.02 1.73
N GLU A 23 3.66 -8.09 3.04
CA GLU A 23 3.27 -9.25 3.84
C GLU A 23 1.75 -9.50 3.77
N LEU A 24 0.95 -8.43 3.78
CA LEU A 24 -0.51 -8.51 3.67
C LEU A 24 -0.96 -9.04 2.31
N PHE A 25 -0.54 -8.41 1.24
CA PHE A 25 -0.96 -8.79 -0.11
C PHE A 25 -0.41 -10.14 -0.53
N LYS A 26 0.81 -10.49 -0.11
CA LYS A 26 1.37 -11.82 -0.33
C LYS A 26 0.59 -12.90 0.42
N ALA A 27 0.23 -12.65 1.68
CA ALA A 27 -0.59 -13.57 2.47
C ALA A 27 -1.96 -13.81 1.82
N TRP A 28 -2.58 -12.77 1.29
CA TRP A 28 -3.86 -12.89 0.59
C TRP A 28 -3.70 -13.62 -0.75
N SER A 29 -2.73 -13.25 -1.57
CA SER A 29 -2.44 -13.92 -2.83
C SER A 29 -2.19 -15.42 -2.68
N ASP A 30 -1.53 -15.84 -1.58
CA ASP A 30 -1.23 -17.25 -1.32
C ASP A 30 -2.48 -18.06 -0.91
N THR A 31 -3.58 -17.41 -0.55
CA THR A 31 -4.80 -18.08 -0.05
C THR A 31 -6.04 -17.87 -0.92
N THR A 32 -6.00 -16.95 -1.89
CA THR A 32 -7.12 -16.80 -2.82
C THR A 32 -7.14 -17.94 -3.84
N ASP A 33 -8.32 -18.49 -4.09
CA ASP A 33 -8.58 -19.47 -5.16
C ASP A 33 -9.03 -18.79 -6.48
N ASP A 34 -9.26 -17.47 -6.46
CA ASP A 34 -9.69 -16.72 -7.65
C ASP A 34 -8.50 -16.49 -8.61
N PRO A 35 -8.48 -17.17 -9.78
CA PRO A 35 -7.37 -17.09 -10.72
C PRO A 35 -7.21 -15.70 -11.37
N LEU A 36 -8.22 -14.84 -11.29
CA LEU A 36 -8.18 -13.48 -11.83
C LEU A 36 -7.77 -12.45 -10.76
N LEU A 37 -8.04 -12.74 -9.49
CA LEU A 37 -7.62 -11.90 -8.38
C LEU A 37 -6.15 -12.11 -8.02
N LYS A 38 -5.69 -13.37 -8.02
CA LYS A 38 -4.32 -13.72 -7.62
C LYS A 38 -3.25 -12.90 -8.33
N PRO A 39 -3.22 -12.75 -9.66
CA PRO A 39 -2.19 -11.94 -10.34
C PRO A 39 -2.22 -10.47 -9.95
N VAL A 40 -3.39 -9.93 -9.63
CA VAL A 40 -3.52 -8.53 -9.17
C VAL A 40 -2.86 -8.36 -7.81
N LEU A 41 -3.13 -9.28 -6.87
CA LEU A 41 -2.53 -9.26 -5.54
C LEU A 41 -1.00 -9.48 -5.59
N ASP A 42 -0.52 -10.39 -6.46
CA ASP A 42 0.91 -10.63 -6.65
C ASP A 42 1.61 -9.36 -7.17
N MET A 43 1.01 -8.68 -8.15
CA MET A 43 1.55 -7.43 -8.69
C MET A 43 1.60 -6.33 -7.62
N ILE A 44 0.54 -6.20 -6.80
CA ILE A 44 0.51 -5.23 -5.71
C ILE A 44 1.59 -5.58 -4.68
N ALA A 45 1.71 -6.84 -4.27
CA ALA A 45 2.72 -7.27 -3.31
C ALA A 45 4.15 -6.93 -3.79
N VAL A 46 4.46 -7.17 -5.06
CA VAL A 46 5.77 -6.80 -5.64
C VAL A 46 6.00 -5.29 -5.57
N ARG A 47 4.99 -4.49 -5.91
CA ARG A 47 5.04 -3.03 -5.86
C ARG A 47 5.31 -2.51 -4.44
N GLU A 48 4.60 -3.03 -3.44
CA GLU A 48 4.82 -2.69 -2.03
C GLU A 48 6.26 -2.96 -1.58
N MET A 49 6.82 -4.12 -1.96
CA MET A 49 8.21 -4.45 -1.64
C MET A 49 9.20 -3.54 -2.37
N GLU A 50 8.96 -3.24 -3.64
CA GLU A 50 9.78 -2.31 -4.43
C GLU A 50 9.80 -0.92 -3.78
N HIS A 51 8.64 -0.41 -3.34
CA HIS A 51 8.53 0.84 -2.59
C HIS A 51 9.35 0.78 -1.30
N SER A 52 9.19 -0.28 -0.50
CA SER A 52 9.96 -0.45 0.74
C SER A 52 11.47 -0.33 0.49
N TRP A 53 11.99 -1.04 -0.52
CA TRP A 53 13.41 -0.99 -0.88
C TRP A 53 13.84 0.38 -1.40
N ALA A 54 13.01 1.04 -2.20
CA ALA A 54 13.31 2.35 -2.76
C ALA A 54 13.44 3.41 -1.66
N PHE A 55 12.54 3.38 -0.66
CA PHE A 55 12.60 4.31 0.48
C PHE A 55 13.74 3.97 1.46
N GLU A 56 14.02 2.69 1.70
CA GLU A 56 15.18 2.27 2.49
C GLU A 56 16.49 2.71 1.83
N LYS A 57 16.63 2.50 0.52
CA LYS A 57 17.76 2.99 -0.28
C LYS A 57 17.91 4.51 -0.15
N ARG A 58 16.79 5.26 -0.27
CA ARG A 58 16.84 6.72 -0.16
C ARG A 58 17.27 7.20 1.22
N LEU A 59 16.82 6.55 2.28
CA LEU A 59 17.32 6.81 3.64
C LEU A 59 18.84 6.65 3.71
N THR A 60 19.37 5.55 3.17
CA THR A 60 20.81 5.26 3.14
C THR A 60 21.59 6.33 2.36
N GLU A 61 21.10 6.74 1.19
CA GLU A 61 21.71 7.82 0.39
C GLU A 61 21.75 9.16 1.12
N LEU A 62 20.77 9.42 2.01
CA LEU A 62 20.72 10.60 2.86
C LEU A 62 21.56 10.47 4.14
N GLY A 63 22.25 9.34 4.34
CA GLY A 63 23.09 9.07 5.52
C GLY A 63 22.34 8.56 6.73
N PHE A 64 21.12 8.00 6.54
CA PHE A 64 20.31 7.43 7.60
C PHE A 64 20.07 5.93 7.38
N SER A 65 19.89 5.19 8.47
CA SER A 65 19.49 3.78 8.41
C SER A 65 17.99 3.63 8.65
N LEU A 66 17.38 2.64 8.01
CA LEU A 66 16.02 2.24 8.32
C LEU A 66 15.93 1.83 9.80
N ARG A 67 14.96 2.39 10.50
CA ARG A 67 14.61 1.99 11.87
C ARG A 67 13.37 1.09 11.78
N PRO A 68 13.53 -0.22 12.06
CA PRO A 68 12.39 -1.13 12.02
C PRO A 68 11.28 -0.66 12.97
N ALA A 69 10.04 -0.73 12.50
CA ALA A 69 8.86 -0.49 13.33
C ALA A 69 8.05 -1.79 13.38
N ALA A 70 7.85 -2.32 14.59
CA ALA A 70 6.98 -3.47 14.80
C ALA A 70 5.53 -2.99 14.93
N SER A 71 4.63 -3.53 14.11
CA SER A 71 3.18 -3.35 14.26
C SER A 71 2.56 -4.61 14.85
N LYS A 72 1.93 -4.50 16.02
CA LYS A 72 1.16 -5.61 16.60
C LYS A 72 -0.04 -5.96 15.74
N ASP A 73 -0.61 -4.97 15.08
CA ASP A 73 -1.79 -5.15 14.22
C ASP A 73 -1.44 -5.86 12.94
N LEU A 74 -0.24 -5.69 12.38
CA LEU A 74 0.21 -6.36 11.16
C LEU A 74 0.09 -7.90 11.30
N LYS A 75 0.58 -8.47 12.40
CA LYS A 75 0.51 -9.92 12.64
C LYS A 75 -0.93 -10.43 12.67
N LYS A 76 -1.84 -9.66 13.26
CA LYS A 76 -3.27 -9.97 13.30
C LYS A 76 -3.88 -9.91 11.91
N GLN A 77 -3.58 -8.87 11.15
CA GLN A 77 -4.06 -8.70 9.78
C GLN A 77 -3.54 -9.80 8.84
N VAL A 78 -2.24 -10.11 8.90
CA VAL A 78 -1.66 -11.23 8.12
C VAL A 78 -2.35 -12.56 8.45
N ARG A 79 -2.62 -12.83 9.73
CA ARG A 79 -3.34 -14.04 10.14
C ARG A 79 -4.76 -14.08 9.58
N PHE A 80 -5.47 -12.96 9.58
CA PHE A 80 -6.79 -12.85 8.96
C PHE A 80 -6.73 -13.13 7.46
N LEU A 81 -5.78 -12.55 6.74
CA LEU A 81 -5.63 -12.75 5.30
C LEU A 81 -5.20 -14.18 4.92
N LYS A 82 -4.56 -14.91 5.85
CA LYS A 82 -4.25 -16.33 5.71
C LYS A 82 -5.40 -17.27 6.10
N SER A 83 -6.48 -16.76 6.66
CA SER A 83 -7.62 -17.56 7.07
C SER A 83 -8.53 -17.92 5.89
N ASP A 84 -9.52 -18.78 6.16
CA ASP A 84 -10.57 -19.20 5.21
C ASP A 84 -11.64 -18.12 4.96
N ALA A 85 -11.42 -16.88 5.45
CA ALA A 85 -12.30 -15.76 5.14
C ALA A 85 -12.40 -15.57 3.63
N SER A 86 -13.60 -15.26 3.15
CA SER A 86 -13.85 -15.00 1.73
C SER A 86 -13.05 -13.80 1.21
N ASP A 87 -12.79 -13.78 -0.10
CA ASP A 87 -12.14 -12.63 -0.72
C ASP A 87 -12.95 -11.33 -0.53
N GLU A 88 -14.29 -11.40 -0.48
CA GLU A 88 -15.14 -10.24 -0.18
C GLU A 88 -14.87 -9.68 1.22
N GLU A 89 -14.74 -10.55 2.25
CA GLU A 89 -14.40 -10.13 3.61
C GLU A 89 -12.98 -9.54 3.67
N LYS A 90 -12.05 -10.13 2.93
CA LYS A 90 -10.68 -9.62 2.81
C LYS A 90 -10.65 -8.25 2.13
N PHE A 91 -11.41 -8.03 1.04
CA PHE A 91 -11.59 -6.70 0.45
C PHE A 91 -12.15 -5.69 1.45
N ALA A 92 -13.17 -6.08 2.21
CA ALA A 92 -13.79 -5.22 3.23
C ALA A 92 -12.78 -4.78 4.29
N SER A 93 -11.81 -5.62 4.65
CA SER A 93 -10.75 -5.27 5.61
C SER A 93 -9.82 -4.15 5.12
N PHE A 94 -9.73 -3.95 3.80
CA PHE A 94 -9.04 -2.82 3.16
C PHE A 94 -9.98 -1.64 2.87
N GLY A 95 -11.21 -1.69 3.35
CA GLY A 95 -12.21 -0.65 3.10
C GLY A 95 -12.80 -0.68 1.67
N VAL A 96 -12.56 -1.75 0.90
CA VAL A 96 -13.08 -1.91 -0.46
C VAL A 96 -14.42 -2.63 -0.40
N GLY A 97 -15.44 -2.10 -1.08
CA GLY A 97 -16.78 -2.71 -1.14
C GLY A 97 -17.73 -2.30 0.00
N GLY A 98 -17.27 -1.54 1.00
CA GLY A 98 -18.12 -1.02 2.07
C GLY A 98 -18.93 0.21 1.63
N LYS A 99 -20.03 0.50 2.36
CA LYS A 99 -20.90 1.68 2.10
C LYS A 99 -20.15 3.02 2.14
N THR A 100 -18.95 3.06 2.71
CA THR A 100 -18.15 4.27 2.88
C THR A 100 -17.45 4.71 1.58
N LEU A 101 -17.15 3.79 0.65
CA LEU A 101 -16.52 4.13 -0.63
C LEU A 101 -17.48 4.72 -1.66
N ALA A 102 -18.79 4.59 -1.47
CA ALA A 102 -19.79 5.17 -2.37
C ALA A 102 -19.85 6.72 -2.30
N LYS A 103 -19.14 7.35 -1.35
CA LYS A 103 -19.12 8.81 -1.15
C LYS A 103 -17.84 9.51 -1.55
N SER A 104 -16.78 8.81 -1.93
CA SER A 104 -15.50 9.45 -2.24
C SER A 104 -14.94 9.05 -3.61
N ASP A 105 -15.65 9.43 -4.68
CA ASP A 105 -15.01 9.63 -5.99
C ASP A 105 -14.14 10.91 -6.00
N VAL A 106 -14.14 11.66 -4.91
CA VAL A 106 -13.23 12.80 -4.70
C VAL A 106 -12.01 12.26 -3.98
N PRO A 107 -10.79 12.35 -4.55
CA PRO A 107 -9.58 12.02 -3.83
C PRO A 107 -9.56 12.85 -2.54
N GLN A 108 -9.57 12.18 -1.38
CA GLN A 108 -9.23 12.86 -0.14
C GLN A 108 -7.88 13.53 -0.36
N GLU A 109 -7.75 14.76 0.15
CA GLU A 109 -6.45 15.44 0.12
C GLU A 109 -5.41 14.47 0.65
N ASP A 110 -4.58 14.00 -0.26
CA ASP A 110 -3.52 13.07 0.09
C ASP A 110 -2.48 13.86 0.88
N GLY A 111 -2.44 13.68 2.20
CA GLY A 111 -1.49 14.36 3.07
C GLY A 111 -0.04 14.16 2.62
N LEU A 112 0.24 13.12 1.85
CA LEU A 112 1.54 12.89 1.24
C LEU A 112 1.88 13.93 0.17
N LEU A 113 0.90 14.54 -0.50
CA LEU A 113 1.15 15.62 -1.45
C LEU A 113 1.76 16.86 -0.79
N GLN A 114 1.49 17.11 0.47
CA GLN A 114 2.03 18.25 1.20
C GLN A 114 3.55 18.21 1.30
N ILE A 115 4.16 17.02 1.31
CA ILE A 115 5.62 16.87 1.33
C ILE A 115 6.25 17.45 0.05
N LEU A 116 5.56 17.39 -1.09
CA LEU A 116 6.04 17.92 -2.36
C LEU A 116 6.06 19.45 -2.38
N ALA A 117 5.34 20.09 -1.46
CA ALA A 117 5.37 21.54 -1.26
C ALA A 117 6.50 22.00 -0.33
N ASP A 118 7.20 21.08 0.32
CA ASP A 118 8.36 21.39 1.17
C ASP A 118 9.53 21.87 0.31
N ARG A 119 9.88 23.15 0.43
CA ARG A 119 10.98 23.75 -0.34
C ARG A 119 12.37 23.19 0.01
N THR A 120 12.48 22.43 1.09
CA THR A 120 13.73 21.79 1.52
C THR A 120 13.90 20.38 0.99
N ILE A 121 12.85 19.83 0.32
CA ILE A 121 12.92 18.51 -0.28
C ILE A 121 13.91 18.51 -1.45
N ASP A 122 14.84 17.58 -1.47
CA ASP A 122 15.75 17.42 -2.60
C ASP A 122 15.02 16.79 -3.81
N PRO A 123 15.49 17.05 -5.05
CA PRO A 123 14.80 16.58 -6.26
C PRO A 123 14.63 15.06 -6.34
N GLN A 124 15.58 14.27 -5.85
CA GLN A 124 15.51 12.81 -5.89
C GLN A 124 14.45 12.28 -4.93
N THR A 125 14.36 12.82 -3.71
CA THR A 125 13.31 12.48 -2.76
C THR A 125 11.94 12.92 -3.28
N GLY A 126 11.86 14.11 -3.87
CA GLY A 126 10.62 14.60 -4.48
C GLY A 126 10.14 13.70 -5.62
N ALA A 127 11.02 13.26 -6.51
CA ALA A 127 10.70 12.34 -7.60
C ALA A 127 10.23 10.97 -7.07
N LEU A 128 10.91 10.42 -6.06
CA LEU A 128 10.51 9.16 -5.42
C LEU A 128 9.12 9.28 -4.80
N MET A 129 8.84 10.36 -4.07
CA MET A 129 7.53 10.62 -3.48
C MET A 129 6.43 10.76 -4.52
N GLY A 130 6.68 11.47 -5.62
CA GLY A 130 5.73 11.62 -6.71
C GLY A 130 5.37 10.29 -7.37
N ARG A 131 6.37 9.44 -7.64
CA ARG A 131 6.17 8.09 -8.15
C ARG A 131 5.35 7.25 -7.17
N PHE A 132 5.74 7.23 -5.90
CA PHE A 132 5.04 6.50 -4.85
C PHE A 132 3.55 6.87 -4.77
N ILE A 133 3.23 8.15 -4.67
CA ILE A 133 1.84 8.64 -4.62
C ILE A 133 1.05 8.18 -5.84
N SER A 134 1.63 8.26 -7.04
CA SER A 134 0.98 7.82 -8.28
C SER A 134 0.69 6.33 -8.28
N GLU A 135 1.63 5.51 -7.84
CA GLU A 135 1.50 4.05 -7.80
C GLU A 135 0.54 3.60 -6.71
N GLU A 136 0.50 4.26 -5.55
CA GLU A 136 -0.49 4.02 -4.49
C GLU A 136 -1.92 4.29 -4.96
N ARG A 137 -2.13 5.38 -5.67
CA ARG A 137 -3.43 5.69 -6.29
C ARG A 137 -3.84 4.65 -7.33
N ASP A 138 -2.88 4.12 -8.10
CA ASP A 138 -3.12 3.05 -9.04
C ASP A 138 -3.46 1.74 -8.33
N THR A 139 -2.74 1.38 -7.27
CA THR A 139 -3.04 0.22 -6.42
C THR A 139 -4.49 0.26 -5.91
N GLY A 140 -4.93 1.41 -5.40
CA GLY A 140 -6.33 1.59 -4.99
C GLY A 140 -7.33 1.35 -6.13
N ARG A 141 -7.06 1.89 -7.34
CA ARG A 141 -7.91 1.64 -8.52
C ARG A 141 -7.94 0.17 -8.92
N GLN A 142 -6.80 -0.52 -8.89
CA GLN A 142 -6.71 -1.95 -9.22
C GLN A 142 -7.51 -2.81 -8.24
N LEU A 143 -7.44 -2.53 -6.94
CA LEU A 143 -8.22 -3.22 -5.92
C LEU A 143 -9.73 -3.03 -6.13
N ILE A 144 -10.17 -1.79 -6.37
CA ILE A 144 -11.59 -1.49 -6.65
C ILE A 144 -12.06 -2.22 -7.91
N LYS A 145 -11.26 -2.21 -8.97
CA LYS A 145 -11.58 -2.91 -10.22
C LYS A 145 -11.68 -4.42 -10.02
N ALA A 146 -10.74 -5.02 -9.28
CA ALA A 146 -10.74 -6.44 -8.97
C ALA A 146 -11.96 -6.84 -8.12
N HIS A 147 -12.30 -6.07 -7.10
CA HIS A 147 -13.50 -6.29 -6.30
C HIS A 147 -14.77 -6.25 -7.14
N ARG A 148 -14.95 -5.22 -7.97
CA ARG A 148 -16.12 -5.12 -8.89
C ARG A 148 -16.22 -6.31 -9.83
N ALA A 149 -15.09 -6.82 -10.32
CA ALA A 149 -15.05 -8.00 -11.18
C ALA A 149 -15.43 -9.28 -10.40
N LEU A 150 -14.95 -9.44 -9.17
CA LEU A 150 -15.31 -10.54 -8.28
C LEU A 150 -16.82 -10.57 -8.02
N VAL A 151 -17.41 -9.45 -7.59
CA VAL A 151 -18.84 -9.33 -7.30
C VAL A 151 -19.70 -9.70 -8.51
N ARG A 152 -19.35 -9.21 -9.72
CA ARG A 152 -20.08 -9.56 -10.95
C ARG A 152 -20.05 -11.06 -11.25
N ARG A 153 -18.91 -11.73 -11.05
CA ARG A 153 -18.81 -13.18 -11.27
C ARG A 153 -19.64 -13.98 -10.27
N THR A 154 -19.62 -13.59 -9.00
CA THR A 154 -20.38 -14.25 -7.93
C THR A 154 -21.90 -14.11 -8.14
N GLN A 155 -22.35 -12.98 -8.67
CA GLN A 155 -23.76 -12.75 -9.00
C GLN A 155 -24.23 -13.51 -10.26
N ALA A 156 -23.35 -13.73 -11.23
CA ALA A 156 -23.68 -14.44 -12.46
C ALA A 156 -23.84 -15.97 -12.27
N VAL A 157 -23.38 -16.52 -11.15
CA VAL A 157 -23.46 -17.96 -10.82
C VAL A 157 -24.71 -18.30 -9.98
N LYS A 158 -25.42 -17.27 -9.47
CA LYS A 158 -26.72 -17.42 -8.76
C LYS A 158 -27.89 -17.31 -9.73
#